data_c7b28bcba97299af38ef86af5ffbe940
#
_entry.id   c7b28bcba97299af38ef86af5ffbe940
#
_cell.length_a   1.000
_cell.length_b   1.000
_cell.length_c   1.000
_cell.angle_alpha   90.00
_cell.angle_beta   90.00
_cell.angle_gamma   90.00
#
_symmetry.space_group_name_H-M   'P 1'
#
loop_
_entity.id
_entity.type
_entity.pdbx_description
1 polymer ?
#
loop_
_entity_poly.entity_id
_entity_poly.type
_entity_poly.pdbx_seq_one_letter_code
_entity_poly.pdbx_strand_id
1 'polypeptide(L)'
;AYLQQLQMESSGKSVRMDGKKVRCDTGMIIWGEAGNNAQHSFYQLLHQGTRLVPVDFLLSESSKLATANCEAQAEALMDGTLHNGVDETIEPYRVHAGNKPSNTIHYKKITPEVLGQLIALYEHKVFVEGVIWGINSFDQWGVELGKKLAAARIIQRT
;
A
#
# COMPACT_ATOMS: atom_id res chain seq x y z
N ALA A 1 -7.00 5.49 6.50
CA ALA A 1 -6.72 5.07 7.89
C ALA A 1 -7.07 3.58 8.12
N TYR A 2 -8.30 3.12 7.77
CA TYR A 2 -8.74 1.73 8.05
C TYR A 2 -7.77 0.66 7.50
N LEU A 3 -7.46 0.69 6.21
CA LEU A 3 -6.55 -0.28 5.59
C LEU A 3 -5.12 -0.19 6.17
N GLN A 4 -4.67 0.99 6.57
CA GLN A 4 -3.37 1.14 7.22
C GLN A 4 -3.31 0.38 8.54
N GLN A 5 -4.33 0.55 9.39
CA GLN A 5 -4.43 -0.19 10.64
C GLN A 5 -4.56 -1.69 10.36
N LEU A 6 -5.51 -2.10 9.54
CA LEU A 6 -5.74 -3.50 9.18
C LEU A 6 -4.46 -4.20 8.74
N GLN A 7 -3.74 -3.63 7.78
CA GLN A 7 -2.54 -4.25 7.22
C GLN A 7 -1.36 -4.21 8.20
N MET A 8 -1.01 -3.02 8.71
CA MET A 8 0.21 -2.84 9.48
C MET A 8 0.11 -3.42 10.89
N GLU A 9 -1.04 -3.30 11.55
CA GLU A 9 -1.25 -3.88 12.87
C GLU A 9 -1.34 -5.41 12.83
N SER A 10 -2.06 -5.95 11.86
CA SER A 10 -2.22 -7.41 11.74
C SER A 10 -0.96 -8.11 11.25
N SER A 11 -0.26 -7.54 10.26
CA SER A 11 0.88 -8.19 9.61
C SER A 11 2.24 -7.76 10.16
N GLY A 12 2.33 -6.68 10.93
CA GLY A 12 3.58 -6.14 11.48
C GLY A 12 4.14 -7.00 12.62
N LYS A 13 4.47 -8.25 12.33
CA LYS A 13 4.91 -9.26 13.31
C LYS A 13 6.27 -9.84 12.94
N SER A 14 7.15 -9.99 13.91
CA SER A 14 8.48 -10.59 13.74
C SER A 14 8.60 -12.01 14.28
N VAL A 15 7.51 -12.53 14.88
CA VAL A 15 7.49 -13.85 15.52
C VAL A 15 6.29 -14.65 15.01
N ARG A 16 6.53 -15.90 14.68
CA ARG A 16 5.53 -16.87 14.24
C ARG A 16 4.72 -17.41 15.41
N MET A 17 3.58 -18.05 15.12
CA MET A 17 2.74 -18.69 16.14
C MET A 17 3.46 -19.82 16.89
N ASP A 18 4.52 -20.42 16.31
CA ASP A 18 5.37 -21.41 16.98
C ASP A 18 6.48 -20.80 17.85
N GLY A 19 6.47 -19.47 18.06
CA GLY A 19 7.46 -18.75 18.85
C GLY A 19 8.79 -18.47 18.16
N LYS A 20 8.98 -18.91 16.92
CA LYS A 20 10.21 -18.68 16.17
C LYS A 20 10.16 -17.36 15.42
N LYS A 21 11.32 -16.76 15.15
CA LYS A 21 11.42 -15.57 14.30
C LYS A 21 10.99 -15.89 12.86
N VAL A 22 10.31 -14.94 12.24
CA VAL A 22 10.03 -15.00 10.79
C VAL A 22 11.35 -14.93 9.98
N ARG A 23 11.34 -15.53 8.78
CA ARG A 23 12.53 -15.60 7.91
C ARG A 23 12.42 -14.69 6.67
N CYS A 24 11.40 -13.87 6.63
CA CYS A 24 11.10 -12.92 5.55
C CYS A 24 10.58 -11.62 6.14
N ASP A 25 10.54 -10.58 5.33
CA ASP A 25 9.88 -9.33 5.71
C ASP A 25 8.37 -9.54 5.79
N THR A 26 7.77 -9.02 6.84
CA THR A 26 6.33 -9.03 7.11
C THR A 26 5.85 -7.60 7.35
N GLY A 27 4.55 -7.36 7.25
CA GLY A 27 3.98 -6.06 7.59
C GLY A 27 4.33 -4.98 6.59
N MET A 28 3.75 -5.04 5.39
CA MET A 28 3.89 -3.99 4.39
C MET A 28 3.49 -2.63 4.96
N ILE A 29 4.29 -1.60 4.68
CA ILE A 29 3.89 -0.21 4.91
C ILE A 29 2.90 0.15 3.81
N ILE A 30 1.69 0.53 4.18
CA ILE A 30 0.62 0.88 3.25
C ILE A 30 0.19 2.33 3.45
N TRP A 31 -0.02 3.03 2.35
CA TRP A 31 -0.64 4.35 2.30
C TRP A 31 -1.49 4.47 1.05
N GLY A 32 -2.33 5.47 0.99
CA GLY A 32 -3.14 5.73 -0.19
C GLY A 32 -3.82 7.09 -0.12
N GLU A 33 -4.21 7.59 -1.27
CA GLU A 33 -4.89 8.87 -1.42
C GLU A 33 -5.77 8.85 -2.67
N ALA A 34 -6.67 9.84 -2.80
CA ALA A 34 -7.41 10.05 -4.03
C ALA A 34 -6.46 10.30 -5.20
N GLY A 35 -6.71 9.68 -6.37
CA GLY A 35 -5.78 9.61 -7.48
C GLY A 35 -5.21 10.95 -7.93
N ASN A 36 -6.04 12.02 -8.03
CA ASN A 36 -5.57 13.35 -8.42
C ASN A 36 -4.56 13.94 -7.43
N ASN A 37 -4.77 13.76 -6.12
CA ASN A 37 -3.84 14.22 -5.09
C ASN A 37 -2.57 13.36 -5.08
N ALA A 38 -2.72 12.05 -5.25
CA ALA A 38 -1.63 11.09 -5.28
C ALA A 38 -0.57 11.42 -6.35
N GLN A 39 -0.98 11.94 -7.52
CA GLN A 39 -0.08 12.37 -8.59
C GLN A 39 0.95 13.41 -8.12
N HIS A 40 0.54 14.33 -7.24
CA HIS A 40 1.39 15.38 -6.70
C HIS A 40 2.03 15.03 -5.35
N SER A 41 1.74 13.85 -4.82
CA SER A 41 2.21 13.40 -3.52
C SER A 41 3.30 12.32 -3.65
N PHE A 42 3.01 11.18 -4.23
CA PHE A 42 3.92 10.04 -4.22
C PHE A 42 4.11 9.32 -5.58
N TYR A 43 3.49 9.77 -6.67
CA TYR A 43 3.67 9.12 -7.98
C TYR A 43 5.11 9.24 -8.50
N GLN A 44 5.82 10.29 -8.15
CA GLN A 44 7.26 10.41 -8.43
C GLN A 44 8.03 9.19 -7.87
N LEU A 45 7.73 8.78 -6.63
CA LEU A 45 8.32 7.60 -6.01
C LEU A 45 7.91 6.31 -6.73
N LEU A 46 6.63 6.19 -7.11
CA LEU A 46 6.13 5.00 -7.79
C LEU A 46 6.83 4.79 -9.13
N HIS A 47 6.96 5.85 -9.95
CA HIS A 47 7.53 5.75 -11.30
C HIS A 47 9.05 5.67 -11.33
N GLN A 48 9.75 6.50 -10.55
CA GLN A 48 11.20 6.66 -10.65
C GLN A 48 11.95 6.32 -9.36
N GLY A 49 11.24 5.99 -8.27
CA GLY A 49 11.89 5.58 -7.03
C GLY A 49 12.63 4.25 -7.14
N THR A 50 13.61 4.05 -6.28
CA THR A 50 14.48 2.87 -6.26
C THR A 50 13.86 1.65 -5.59
N ARG A 51 12.72 1.83 -4.91
CA ARG A 51 11.99 0.72 -4.25
C ARG A 51 10.81 0.30 -5.09
N LEU A 52 10.60 -1.01 -5.18
CA LEU A 52 9.38 -1.55 -5.77
C LEU A 52 8.23 -1.35 -4.79
N VAL A 53 7.18 -0.67 -5.25
CA VAL A 53 5.94 -0.43 -4.50
C VAL A 53 4.78 -0.93 -5.34
N PRO A 54 4.19 -2.09 -5.01
CA PRO A 54 2.97 -2.57 -5.66
C PRO A 54 1.81 -1.61 -5.42
N VAL A 55 0.97 -1.42 -6.43
CA VAL A 55 -0.15 -0.46 -6.38
C VAL A 55 -1.48 -1.15 -6.59
N ASP A 56 -2.45 -0.88 -5.74
CA ASP A 56 -3.86 -1.24 -5.95
C ASP A 56 -4.64 0.04 -6.32
N PHE A 57 -5.12 0.12 -7.56
CA PHE A 57 -6.05 1.16 -8.00
C PHE A 57 -7.48 0.73 -7.70
N LEU A 58 -8.19 1.54 -6.91
CA LEU A 58 -9.64 1.37 -6.66
C LEU A 58 -10.40 2.30 -7.61
N LEU A 59 -10.85 1.77 -8.74
CA LEU A 59 -11.41 2.55 -9.84
C LEU A 59 -12.93 2.49 -9.90
N SER A 60 -13.56 3.64 -9.66
CA SER A 60 -14.99 3.84 -9.95
C SER A 60 -15.18 4.24 -11.41
N GLU A 61 -16.02 3.50 -12.13
CA GLU A 61 -16.36 3.78 -13.53
C GLU A 61 -17.30 4.99 -13.71
N SER A 62 -17.63 5.70 -12.62
CA SER A 62 -18.55 6.83 -12.64
C SER A 62 -18.01 8.08 -13.34
N SER A 63 -16.69 8.15 -13.60
CA SER A 63 -16.04 9.29 -14.23
C SER A 63 -15.08 8.84 -15.33
N LYS A 64 -15.36 9.23 -16.58
CA LYS A 64 -14.49 8.94 -17.73
C LYS A 64 -13.05 9.48 -17.54
N LEU A 65 -12.93 10.67 -16.94
CA LEU A 65 -11.63 11.28 -16.68
C LEU A 65 -10.83 10.47 -15.65
N ALA A 66 -11.47 10.05 -14.55
CA ALA A 66 -10.81 9.23 -13.54
C ALA A 66 -10.40 7.86 -14.11
N THR A 67 -11.24 7.26 -14.95
CA THR A 67 -10.94 6.00 -15.65
C THR A 67 -9.71 6.16 -16.54
N ALA A 68 -9.72 7.15 -17.45
CA ALA A 68 -8.59 7.39 -18.35
C ALA A 68 -7.28 7.69 -17.61
N ASN A 69 -7.33 8.49 -16.55
CA ASN A 69 -6.14 8.76 -15.74
C ASN A 69 -5.62 7.48 -15.03
N CYS A 70 -6.49 6.67 -14.47
CA CYS A 70 -6.11 5.44 -13.79
C CYS A 70 -5.48 4.44 -14.75
N GLU A 71 -6.09 4.21 -15.90
CA GLU A 71 -5.60 3.32 -16.96
C GLU A 71 -4.23 3.78 -17.47
N ALA A 72 -4.07 5.08 -17.75
CA ALA A 72 -2.80 5.66 -18.21
C ALA A 72 -1.70 5.52 -17.14
N GLN A 73 -2.02 5.65 -15.85
CA GLN A 73 -1.05 5.46 -14.77
C GLN A 73 -0.65 3.99 -14.62
N ALA A 74 -1.61 3.07 -14.73
CA ALA A 74 -1.33 1.63 -14.70
C ALA A 74 -0.44 1.20 -15.89
N GLU A 75 -0.74 1.68 -17.10
CA GLU A 75 0.06 1.47 -18.30
C GLU A 75 1.48 2.03 -18.15
N ALA A 76 1.61 3.28 -17.68
CA ALA A 76 2.92 3.90 -17.45
C ALA A 76 3.77 3.17 -16.40
N LEU A 77 3.15 2.59 -15.36
CA LEU A 77 3.83 1.76 -14.37
C LEU A 77 4.27 0.41 -14.99
N MET A 78 3.48 -0.17 -15.88
CA MET A 78 3.77 -1.44 -16.54
C MET A 78 4.86 -1.29 -17.59
N ASP A 79 4.68 -0.37 -18.52
CA ASP A 79 5.50 -0.27 -19.74
C ASP A 79 6.68 0.69 -19.60
N GLY A 80 6.54 1.72 -18.76
CA GLY A 80 7.54 2.77 -18.64
C GLY A 80 7.54 3.76 -19.82
N THR A 81 8.67 4.42 -20.05
CA THR A 81 8.86 5.32 -21.19
C THR A 81 9.50 4.63 -22.38
N LEU A 82 8.88 4.80 -23.54
CA LEU A 82 9.58 4.54 -24.81
C LEU A 82 10.55 5.69 -25.08
N HIS A 83 11.79 5.37 -25.41
CA HIS A 83 12.80 6.35 -25.81
C HIS A 83 12.40 7.05 -27.09
N ASN A 84 11.99 8.29 -27.05
CA ASN A 84 11.52 9.05 -28.19
C ASN A 84 12.29 10.40 -28.32
N GLY A 85 13.57 10.34 -28.75
CA GLY A 85 14.26 11.50 -29.30
C GLY A 85 14.39 12.73 -28.39
N VAL A 86 14.52 12.52 -27.09
CA VAL A 86 14.75 13.58 -26.10
C VAL A 86 16.25 13.90 -26.08
N ASP A 87 16.60 15.15 -25.77
CA ASP A 87 17.98 15.59 -25.53
C ASP A 87 18.71 14.62 -24.59
N GLU A 88 19.84 14.06 -25.05
CA GLU A 88 20.62 13.04 -24.32
C GLU A 88 21.05 13.51 -22.92
N THR A 89 21.16 14.80 -22.69
CA THR A 89 21.57 15.38 -21.39
C THR A 89 20.49 15.28 -20.32
N ILE A 90 19.21 15.28 -20.71
CA ILE A 90 18.07 15.22 -19.80
C ILE A 90 17.33 13.87 -19.83
N GLU A 91 17.63 13.03 -20.82
CA GLU A 91 17.00 11.73 -20.99
C GLU A 91 17.08 10.86 -19.71
N PRO A 92 18.25 10.72 -19.04
CA PRO A 92 18.36 9.89 -17.84
C PRO A 92 17.40 10.28 -16.72
N TYR A 93 17.02 11.56 -16.63
CA TYR A 93 16.09 12.07 -15.60
C TYR A 93 14.62 11.86 -15.96
N ARG A 94 14.31 11.52 -17.20
CA ARG A 94 12.95 11.36 -17.72
C ARG A 94 12.56 9.91 -17.95
N VAL A 95 13.48 8.98 -17.80
CA VAL A 95 13.23 7.54 -17.97
C VAL A 95 12.31 7.04 -16.86
N HIS A 96 11.26 6.34 -17.27
CA HIS A 96 10.42 5.53 -16.40
C HIS A 96 10.73 4.06 -16.69
N ALA A 97 11.23 3.35 -15.70
CA ALA A 97 11.74 1.99 -15.91
C ALA A 97 10.66 0.96 -16.30
N GLY A 98 9.39 1.24 -15.99
CA GLY A 98 8.32 0.26 -16.16
C GLY A 98 8.47 -0.95 -15.23
N ASN A 99 7.78 -2.04 -15.59
CA ASN A 99 7.78 -3.30 -14.83
C ASN A 99 7.45 -3.13 -13.34
N LYS A 100 6.54 -2.20 -13.03
CA LYS A 100 6.04 -1.88 -11.70
C LYS A 100 4.66 -2.51 -11.53
N PRO A 101 4.48 -3.50 -10.64
CA PRO A 101 3.22 -4.23 -10.52
C PRO A 101 2.10 -3.36 -9.99
N SER A 102 0.94 -3.45 -10.62
CA SER A 102 -0.29 -2.85 -10.12
C SER A 102 -1.48 -3.76 -10.37
N ASN A 103 -2.52 -3.61 -9.55
CA ASN A 103 -3.83 -4.19 -9.76
C ASN A 103 -4.84 -3.06 -9.94
N THR A 104 -5.87 -3.26 -10.75
CA THR A 104 -6.99 -2.34 -10.85
C THR A 104 -8.28 -3.06 -10.47
N ILE A 105 -8.90 -2.62 -9.39
CA ILE A 105 -10.17 -3.13 -8.90
C ILE A 105 -11.28 -2.22 -9.40
N HIS A 106 -12.03 -2.69 -10.38
CA HIS A 106 -13.11 -1.95 -11.01
C HIS A 106 -14.43 -2.12 -10.25
N TYR A 107 -15.16 -1.04 -10.08
CA TYR A 107 -16.54 -1.06 -9.62
C TYR A 107 -17.36 0.08 -10.26
N LYS A 108 -18.63 -0.14 -10.51
CA LYS A 108 -19.48 0.85 -11.18
C LYS A 108 -19.67 2.13 -10.37
N LYS A 109 -20.03 1.98 -9.10
CA LYS A 109 -20.28 3.08 -8.17
C LYS A 109 -20.04 2.59 -6.74
N ILE A 110 -19.50 3.45 -5.89
CA ILE A 110 -19.38 3.13 -4.46
C ILE A 110 -20.78 3.10 -3.82
N THR A 111 -21.15 1.94 -3.32
CA THR A 111 -22.37 1.69 -2.55
C THR A 111 -21.96 1.04 -1.23
N PRO A 112 -22.84 0.99 -0.22
CA PRO A 112 -22.54 0.24 1.02
C PRO A 112 -22.16 -1.23 0.76
N GLU A 113 -22.77 -1.87 -0.23
CA GLU A 113 -22.44 -3.24 -0.64
C GLU A 113 -21.02 -3.31 -1.22
N VAL A 114 -20.67 -2.47 -2.19
CA VAL A 114 -19.32 -2.42 -2.78
C VAL A 114 -18.27 -2.09 -1.74
N LEU A 115 -18.56 -1.18 -0.82
CA LEU A 115 -17.67 -0.86 0.29
C LEU A 115 -17.46 -2.09 1.19
N GLY A 116 -18.54 -2.81 1.52
CA GLY A 116 -18.46 -4.06 2.30
C GLY A 116 -17.63 -5.13 1.59
N GLN A 117 -17.77 -5.28 0.27
CA GLN A 117 -16.97 -6.21 -0.54
C GLN A 117 -15.48 -5.84 -0.53
N LEU A 118 -15.14 -4.54 -0.68
CA LEU A 118 -13.76 -4.08 -0.60
C LEU A 118 -13.14 -4.31 0.78
N ILE A 119 -13.89 -4.03 1.85
CA ILE A 119 -13.45 -4.31 3.22
C ILE A 119 -13.17 -5.81 3.39
N ALA A 120 -14.12 -6.65 3.04
CA ALA A 120 -13.98 -8.11 3.14
C ALA A 120 -12.80 -8.64 2.32
N LEU A 121 -12.56 -8.10 1.11
CA LEU A 121 -11.43 -8.46 0.27
C LEU A 121 -10.09 -8.21 0.99
N TYR A 122 -9.91 -7.03 1.56
CA TYR A 122 -8.67 -6.69 2.26
C TYR A 122 -8.52 -7.42 3.61
N GLU A 123 -9.61 -7.68 4.32
CA GLU A 123 -9.57 -8.51 5.53
C GLU A 123 -9.15 -9.94 5.22
N HIS A 124 -9.70 -10.54 4.17
CA HIS A 124 -9.28 -11.88 3.71
C HIS A 124 -7.82 -11.89 3.25
N LYS A 125 -7.39 -10.86 2.49
CA LYS A 125 -5.98 -10.72 2.07
C LYS A 125 -5.04 -10.75 3.29
N VAL A 126 -5.30 -9.92 4.29
CA VAL A 126 -4.46 -9.82 5.50
C VAL A 126 -4.48 -11.14 6.29
N PHE A 127 -5.64 -11.78 6.40
CA PHE A 127 -5.75 -13.10 7.04
C PHE A 127 -4.90 -14.15 6.31
N VAL A 128 -5.01 -14.23 4.99
CA VAL A 128 -4.25 -15.19 4.17
C VAL A 128 -2.75 -14.93 4.28
N GLU A 129 -2.31 -13.67 4.25
CA GLU A 129 -0.90 -13.30 4.49
C GLU A 129 -0.41 -13.80 5.85
N GLY A 130 -1.21 -13.61 6.90
CA GLY A 130 -0.89 -14.10 8.25
C GLY A 130 -0.72 -15.61 8.30
N VAL A 131 -1.58 -16.36 7.60
CA VAL A 131 -1.48 -17.82 7.49
C VAL A 131 -0.22 -18.23 6.73
N ILE A 132 0.08 -17.60 5.60
CA ILE A 132 1.27 -17.90 4.78
C ILE A 132 2.56 -17.65 5.59
N TRP A 133 2.64 -16.54 6.31
CA TRP A 133 3.80 -16.22 7.14
C TRP A 133 3.84 -16.97 8.48
N GLY A 134 2.72 -17.60 8.85
CA GLY A 134 2.56 -18.32 10.12
C GLY A 134 2.57 -17.40 11.34
N ILE A 135 2.12 -16.17 11.19
CA ILE A 135 2.05 -15.14 12.25
C ILE A 135 0.63 -15.03 12.82
N ASN A 136 0.50 -14.50 14.04
CA ASN A 136 -0.80 -14.18 14.62
C ASN A 136 -1.23 -12.77 14.21
N SER A 137 -2.22 -12.69 13.32
CA SER A 137 -2.77 -11.42 12.86
C SER A 137 -3.70 -10.73 13.88
N PHE A 138 -4.04 -11.39 14.98
CA PHE A 138 -5.09 -10.96 15.92
C PHE A 138 -4.58 -10.42 17.25
N ASP A 139 -3.26 -10.24 17.41
CA ASP A 139 -2.66 -9.59 18.58
C ASP A 139 -2.01 -8.26 18.21
N GLN A 140 -1.69 -7.44 19.21
CA GLN A 140 -1.08 -6.12 19.04
C GLN A 140 -0.08 -5.76 20.16
N TRP A 141 0.75 -6.71 20.56
CA TRP A 141 1.73 -6.53 21.63
C TRP A 141 2.67 -5.35 21.43
N GLY A 142 2.92 -4.96 20.16
CA GLY A 142 3.80 -3.85 19.80
C GLY A 142 3.43 -2.49 20.40
N VAL A 143 2.16 -2.26 20.76
CA VAL A 143 1.69 -0.98 21.34
C VAL A 143 1.76 -0.95 22.87
N GLU A 144 2.01 -2.07 23.54
CA GLU A 144 1.95 -2.19 24.99
C GLU A 144 3.09 -1.45 25.71
N LEU A 145 4.31 -1.54 25.17
CA LEU A 145 5.47 -0.89 25.78
C LEU A 145 5.31 0.62 25.83
N GLY A 146 4.86 1.23 24.74
CA GLY A 146 4.63 2.67 24.66
C GLY A 146 3.61 3.15 25.69
N LYS A 147 2.51 2.42 25.87
CA LYS A 147 1.49 2.72 26.88
C LYS A 147 2.05 2.67 28.30
N LYS A 148 2.82 1.63 28.63
CA LYS A 148 3.48 1.48 29.96
C LYS A 148 4.46 2.62 30.23
N LEU A 149 5.30 2.96 29.26
CA LEU A 149 6.25 4.07 29.40
C LEU A 149 5.56 5.43 29.54
N ALA A 150 4.48 5.67 28.79
CA ALA A 150 3.70 6.90 28.92
C ALA A 150 3.09 7.05 30.32
N ALA A 151 2.49 5.99 30.86
CA ALA A 151 1.93 5.99 32.22
C ALA A 151 3.01 6.28 33.28
N ALA A 152 4.19 5.66 33.16
CA ALA A 152 5.31 5.93 34.11
C ALA A 152 5.79 7.40 34.06
N ARG A 153 5.84 8.01 32.85
CA ARG A 153 6.24 9.42 32.69
C ARG A 153 5.22 10.40 33.25
N ILE A 154 3.94 10.09 33.21
CA ILE A 154 2.89 10.93 33.82
C ILE A 154 3.10 10.97 35.35
N ILE A 155 3.32 9.81 35.96
CA ILE A 155 3.57 9.74 37.44
C ILE A 155 4.80 10.54 37.86
N GLN A 156 5.86 10.55 37.02
CA GLN A 156 7.08 11.33 37.35
C GLN A 156 6.93 12.85 37.19
N ARG A 157 5.87 13.33 36.55
CA ARG A 157 5.60 14.75 36.29
C ARG A 157 4.54 15.34 37.20
N THR A 158 3.88 14.51 38.01
CA THR A 158 3.01 14.88 39.13
C THR A 158 3.78 14.92 40.43
#